data_474dfc1e60574df84b53a0cffca75009
#
_entry.id   474dfc1e60574df84b53a0cffca75009
#
_cell.length_a   1.000
_cell.length_b   1.000
_cell.length_c   1.000
_cell.angle_alpha   90.00
_cell.angle_beta   90.00
_cell.angle_gamma   90.00
#
_symmetry.space_group_name_H-M   'P 1'
#
loop_
_entity.id
_entity.type
_entity.pdbx_description
1 polymer ?
#
loop_
_entity_poly.entity_id
_entity_poly.type
_entity_poly.pdbx_seq_one_letter_code
_entity_poly.pdbx_strand_id
1 'polypeptide(L)'
;MLRVILYVDLTDDVWRQATLPVSSGGLGVRLATDLALPAFLSSVNGAADLTMKLLPSRLHDVSGDRDPVCVAACLEWQTRSASIVPAPATSRIHKAWDRPVVSRKREELLSAAQTQVGRARFIAAAAPHSGDFLHAVPCSSIETRLDDMSPRIAI
;
A
#
# COMPACT_ATOMS: atom_id res chain seq x y z
N MET A 1 2.70 19.38 -3.20
CA MET A 1 2.05 19.14 -4.50
C MET A 1 0.56 18.79 -4.36
N LEU A 2 0.17 17.75 -3.62
CA LEU A 2 -1.25 17.36 -3.47
C LEU A 2 -2.14 18.47 -2.88
N ARG A 3 -1.66 19.25 -1.90
CA ARG A 3 -2.37 20.41 -1.35
C ARG A 3 -2.74 21.45 -2.42
N VAL A 4 -1.89 21.64 -3.41
CA VAL A 4 -2.15 22.58 -4.52
C VAL A 4 -3.21 22.02 -5.46
N ILE A 5 -3.18 20.72 -5.74
CA ILE A 5 -4.15 20.06 -6.63
C ILE A 5 -5.54 20.02 -6.01
N LEU A 6 -5.63 19.69 -4.73
CA LEU A 6 -6.91 19.53 -4.03
C LEU A 6 -7.42 20.86 -3.42
N TYR A 7 -6.60 21.90 -3.38
CA TYR A 7 -6.91 23.20 -2.73
C TYR A 7 -7.36 23.05 -1.27
N VAL A 8 -6.89 22.02 -0.59
CA VAL A 8 -7.26 21.69 0.80
C VAL A 8 -5.99 21.57 1.64
N ASP A 9 -6.02 22.17 2.83
CA ASP A 9 -4.99 21.92 3.83
C ASP A 9 -5.20 20.51 4.41
N LEU A 10 -4.26 19.63 4.06
CA LEU A 10 -4.27 18.24 4.55
C LEU A 10 -3.64 18.19 5.93
N THR A 11 -4.43 17.79 6.93
CA THR A 11 -3.89 17.37 8.22
C THR A 11 -3.11 16.07 8.07
N ASP A 12 -2.27 15.73 9.05
CA ASP A 12 -1.46 14.50 8.98
C ASP A 12 -2.33 13.23 8.85
N ASP A 13 -3.48 13.18 9.51
CA ASP A 13 -4.40 12.04 9.43
C ASP A 13 -5.04 11.94 8.04
N VAL A 14 -5.46 13.07 7.45
CA VAL A 14 -6.00 13.10 6.08
C VAL A 14 -4.93 12.70 5.08
N TRP A 15 -3.68 13.18 5.26
CA TRP A 15 -2.56 12.76 4.45
C TRP A 15 -2.29 11.26 4.57
N ARG A 16 -2.24 10.72 5.80
CA ARG A 16 -2.09 9.28 6.05
C ARG A 16 -3.21 8.46 5.39
N GLN A 17 -4.45 8.93 5.45
CA GLN A 17 -5.57 8.30 4.74
C GLN A 17 -5.37 8.33 3.22
N ALA A 18 -4.99 9.48 2.64
CA ALA A 18 -4.74 9.62 1.21
C ALA A 18 -3.68 8.64 0.68
N THR A 19 -2.72 8.24 1.53
CA THR A 19 -1.69 7.26 1.17
C THR A 19 -2.15 5.80 1.18
N LEU A 20 -3.35 5.50 1.63
CA LEU A 20 -3.92 4.15 1.51
C LEU A 20 -4.32 3.86 0.05
N PRO A 21 -4.39 2.58 -0.34
CA PRO A 21 -5.02 2.17 -1.58
C PRO A 21 -6.47 2.66 -1.67
N VAL A 22 -6.96 2.90 -2.87
CA VAL A 22 -8.36 3.30 -3.13
C VAL A 22 -9.33 2.30 -2.50
N SER A 23 -9.09 1.00 -2.68
CA SER A 23 -9.90 -0.08 -2.08
C SER A 23 -9.90 -0.10 -0.55
N SER A 24 -9.07 0.71 0.09
CA SER A 24 -8.98 0.83 1.56
C SER A 24 -9.42 2.21 2.07
N GLY A 25 -10.06 3.00 1.20
CA GLY A 25 -10.58 4.33 1.53
C GLY A 25 -9.56 5.47 1.41
N GLY A 26 -8.48 5.26 0.66
CA GLY A 26 -7.48 6.27 0.33
C GLY A 26 -7.58 6.79 -1.10
N LEU A 27 -6.64 7.64 -1.50
CA LEU A 27 -6.51 8.16 -2.86
C LEU A 27 -5.50 7.38 -3.72
N GLY A 28 -4.90 6.32 -3.19
CA GLY A 28 -3.88 5.55 -3.90
C GLY A 28 -2.52 6.25 -4.03
N VAL A 29 -2.27 7.36 -3.34
CA VAL A 29 -1.00 8.08 -3.32
C VAL A 29 -0.01 7.35 -2.42
N ARG A 30 0.52 6.21 -2.91
CA ARG A 30 1.35 5.32 -2.10
C ARG A 30 2.70 5.95 -1.75
N LEU A 31 3.10 5.83 -0.49
CA LEU A 31 4.42 6.24 -0.05
C LEU A 31 5.46 5.18 -0.41
N ALA A 32 6.61 5.63 -0.94
CA ALA A 32 7.74 4.73 -1.23
C ALA A 32 8.22 3.99 0.02
N THR A 33 8.19 4.64 1.18
CA THR A 33 8.54 4.05 2.48
C THR A 33 7.63 2.90 2.90
N ASP A 34 6.35 2.93 2.51
CA ASP A 34 5.39 1.86 2.80
C ASP A 34 5.57 0.69 1.83
N LEU A 35 5.97 0.98 0.58
CA LEU A 35 6.12 -0.01 -0.49
C LEU A 35 7.49 -0.70 -0.52
N ALA A 36 8.53 -0.05 0.02
CA ALA A 36 9.91 -0.52 -0.11
C ALA A 36 10.12 -1.93 0.45
N LEU A 37 9.71 -2.20 1.68
CA LEU A 37 9.85 -3.51 2.31
C LEU A 37 9.00 -4.59 1.60
N PRO A 38 7.71 -4.40 1.33
CA PRO A 38 6.90 -5.33 0.53
C PRO A 38 7.51 -5.64 -0.84
N ALA A 39 8.00 -4.63 -1.55
CA ALA A 39 8.63 -4.80 -2.86
C ALA A 39 9.93 -5.59 -2.77
N PHE A 40 10.80 -5.24 -1.85
CA PHE A 40 12.06 -5.93 -1.62
C PHE A 40 11.84 -7.41 -1.28
N LEU A 41 11.03 -7.69 -0.26
CA LEU A 41 10.78 -9.05 0.21
C LEU A 41 10.10 -9.93 -0.84
N SER A 42 9.13 -9.41 -1.58
CA SER A 42 8.51 -10.15 -2.68
C SER A 42 9.48 -10.41 -3.84
N SER A 43 10.37 -9.46 -4.14
CA SER A 43 11.38 -9.61 -5.19
C SER A 43 12.44 -10.65 -4.83
N VAL A 44 12.95 -10.64 -3.60
CA VAL A 44 13.90 -11.67 -3.12
C VAL A 44 13.27 -13.05 -3.21
N ASN A 45 12.05 -13.21 -2.70
CA ASN A 45 11.34 -14.49 -2.77
C ASN A 45 11.01 -14.89 -4.21
N GLY A 46 10.70 -13.94 -5.08
CA GLY A 46 10.44 -14.18 -6.51
C GLY A 46 11.67 -14.61 -7.28
N ALA A 47 12.84 -14.09 -6.92
CA ALA A 47 14.12 -14.39 -7.57
C ALA A 47 14.82 -15.63 -6.99
N ALA A 48 14.38 -16.19 -5.85
CA ALA A 48 15.09 -17.23 -5.11
C ALA A 48 15.48 -18.44 -5.98
N ASP A 49 14.53 -18.99 -6.76
CA ASP A 49 14.81 -20.15 -7.62
C ASP A 49 15.83 -19.84 -8.72
N LEU A 50 15.79 -18.64 -9.28
CA LEU A 50 16.73 -18.21 -10.29
C LEU A 50 18.12 -18.01 -9.69
N THR A 51 18.18 -17.36 -8.54
CA THR A 51 19.42 -17.12 -7.80
C THR A 51 20.11 -18.44 -7.47
N MET A 52 19.35 -19.43 -6.97
CA MET A 52 19.89 -20.77 -6.67
C MET A 52 20.42 -21.49 -7.91
N LYS A 53 19.83 -21.27 -9.08
CA LYS A 53 20.33 -21.87 -10.35
C LYS A 53 21.58 -21.19 -10.89
N LEU A 54 21.74 -19.89 -10.65
CA LEU A 54 22.84 -19.09 -11.22
C LEU A 54 24.08 -19.04 -10.31
N LEU A 55 23.87 -19.08 -9.00
CA LEU A 55 24.98 -19.01 -8.04
C LEU A 55 25.69 -20.36 -7.89
N PRO A 56 27.01 -20.35 -7.79
CA PRO A 56 27.79 -21.53 -7.40
C PRO A 56 27.31 -22.07 -6.04
N SER A 57 27.27 -23.39 -5.88
CA SER A 57 26.76 -24.08 -4.67
C SER A 57 27.36 -23.58 -3.36
N ARG A 58 28.63 -23.15 -3.39
CA ARG A 58 29.34 -22.57 -2.23
C ARG A 58 28.75 -21.26 -1.71
N LEU A 59 27.92 -20.58 -2.52
CA LEU A 59 27.27 -19.32 -2.17
C LEU A 59 25.78 -19.49 -1.83
N HIS A 60 25.22 -20.68 -1.90
CA HIS A 60 23.83 -20.95 -1.60
C HIS A 60 23.47 -20.68 -0.12
N ASP A 61 24.42 -20.88 0.80
CA ASP A 61 24.19 -20.66 2.23
C ASP A 61 24.12 -19.17 2.62
N VAL A 62 24.61 -18.28 1.75
CA VAL A 62 24.68 -16.83 1.98
C VAL A 62 23.56 -16.09 1.23
N SER A 63 22.79 -16.79 0.41
CA SER A 63 21.74 -16.19 -0.42
C SER A 63 20.33 -16.52 0.08
N GLY A 64 19.37 -15.67 -0.27
CA GLY A 64 17.96 -15.89 0.05
C GLY A 64 17.62 -15.58 1.50
N ASP A 65 16.80 -16.44 2.12
CA ASP A 65 16.26 -16.24 3.48
C ASP A 65 17.30 -16.12 4.59
N ARG A 66 18.54 -16.57 4.34
CA ARG A 66 19.64 -16.52 5.31
C ARG A 66 20.50 -15.27 5.18
N ASP A 67 20.30 -14.48 4.13
CA ASP A 67 20.98 -13.19 4.00
C ASP A 67 20.60 -12.29 5.19
N PRO A 68 21.57 -11.75 5.95
CA PRO A 68 21.31 -10.86 7.08
C PRO A 68 20.42 -9.66 6.72
N VAL A 69 20.52 -9.16 5.49
CA VAL A 69 19.67 -8.06 5.00
C VAL A 69 18.22 -8.51 4.86
N CYS A 70 17.98 -9.71 4.34
CA CYS A 70 16.64 -10.28 4.22
C CYS A 70 16.02 -10.56 5.59
N VAL A 71 16.82 -11.11 6.52
CA VAL A 71 16.37 -11.36 7.90
C VAL A 71 15.98 -10.05 8.58
N ALA A 72 16.83 -9.01 8.51
CA ALA A 72 16.53 -7.69 9.06
C ALA A 72 15.28 -7.07 8.43
N ALA A 73 15.13 -7.16 7.11
CA ALA A 73 13.96 -6.68 6.41
C ALA A 73 12.67 -7.41 6.82
N CYS A 74 12.72 -8.73 7.02
CA CYS A 74 11.58 -9.51 7.52
C CYS A 74 11.18 -9.08 8.93
N LEU A 75 12.12 -8.89 9.84
CA LEU A 75 11.87 -8.44 11.21
C LEU A 75 11.24 -7.04 11.23
N GLU A 76 11.80 -6.12 10.45
CA GLU A 76 11.25 -4.78 10.30
C GLU A 76 9.81 -4.82 9.73
N TRP A 77 9.57 -5.66 8.71
CA TRP A 77 8.24 -5.82 8.15
C TRP A 77 7.25 -6.40 9.17
N GLN A 78 7.64 -7.41 9.94
CA GLN A 78 6.81 -7.98 11.01
C GLN A 78 6.45 -6.92 12.06
N THR A 79 7.40 -6.07 12.43
CA THR A 79 7.16 -4.96 13.36
C THR A 79 6.15 -3.97 12.80
N ARG A 80 6.25 -3.61 11.51
CA ARG A 80 5.35 -2.66 10.85
C ARG A 80 3.97 -3.22 10.57
N SER A 81 3.88 -4.51 10.21
CA SER A 81 2.62 -5.15 9.83
C SER A 81 1.88 -5.80 11.01
N ALA A 82 2.59 -6.08 12.11
CA ALA A 82 2.13 -6.94 13.21
C ALA A 82 1.59 -8.30 12.71
N SER A 83 2.18 -8.84 11.64
CA SER A 83 1.71 -10.04 10.95
C SER A 83 2.81 -11.08 10.82
N ILE A 84 2.42 -12.32 10.56
CA ILE A 84 3.35 -13.40 10.26
C ILE A 84 3.79 -13.32 8.80
N VAL A 85 5.03 -13.78 8.53
CA VAL A 85 5.57 -13.83 7.18
C VAL A 85 4.66 -14.65 6.25
N PRO A 86 4.39 -14.18 5.03
CA PRO A 86 3.58 -14.92 4.07
C PRO A 86 4.14 -16.31 3.76
N ALA A 87 3.25 -17.28 3.58
CA ALA A 87 3.64 -18.63 3.23
C ALA A 87 4.45 -18.67 1.90
N PRO A 88 5.35 -19.64 1.70
CA PRO A 88 6.21 -19.74 0.51
C PRO A 88 5.43 -19.67 -0.82
N ALA A 89 4.22 -20.21 -0.86
CA ALA A 89 3.37 -20.16 -2.05
C ALA A 89 2.94 -18.73 -2.45
N THR A 90 2.86 -17.80 -1.49
CA THR A 90 2.40 -16.42 -1.69
C THR A 90 3.49 -15.38 -1.48
N SER A 91 4.65 -15.76 -0.93
CA SER A 91 5.76 -14.84 -0.62
C SER A 91 6.35 -14.13 -1.84
N ARG A 92 6.14 -14.65 -3.05
CA ARG A 92 6.52 -14.03 -4.33
C ARG A 92 5.56 -12.92 -4.77
N ILE A 93 4.38 -12.81 -4.13
CA ILE A 93 3.32 -11.89 -4.51
C ILE A 93 3.45 -10.62 -3.64
N HIS A 94 3.76 -9.49 -4.27
CA HIS A 94 3.88 -8.20 -3.58
C HIS A 94 2.68 -7.89 -2.66
N LYS A 95 1.46 -8.16 -3.13
CA LYS A 95 0.22 -7.92 -2.38
C LYS A 95 0.15 -8.70 -1.06
N ALA A 96 0.79 -9.87 -0.95
CA ALA A 96 0.82 -10.65 0.28
C ALA A 96 1.61 -9.94 1.39
N TRP A 97 2.62 -9.16 1.02
CA TRP A 97 3.42 -8.36 1.94
C TRP A 97 2.81 -6.98 2.21
N ASP A 98 2.22 -6.36 1.18
CA ASP A 98 1.65 -5.00 1.30
C ASP A 98 0.35 -4.97 2.11
N ARG A 99 -0.53 -5.96 1.91
CA ARG A 99 -1.87 -6.00 2.51
C ARG A 99 -1.87 -5.91 4.04
N PRO A 100 -1.03 -6.64 4.80
CA PRO A 100 -0.98 -6.51 6.26
C PRO A 100 -0.58 -5.12 6.74
N VAL A 101 0.40 -4.48 6.06
CA VAL A 101 0.84 -3.11 6.37
C VAL A 101 -0.31 -2.11 6.16
N VAL A 102 -1.02 -2.24 5.04
CA VAL A 102 -2.21 -1.42 4.73
C VAL A 102 -3.31 -1.63 5.77
N SER A 103 -3.60 -2.89 6.13
CA SER A 103 -4.65 -3.23 7.12
C SER A 103 -4.34 -2.59 8.46
N ARG A 104 -3.12 -2.72 8.95
CA ARG A 104 -2.70 -2.11 10.23
C ARG A 104 -2.82 -0.59 10.20
N LYS A 105 -2.31 0.06 9.16
CA LYS A 105 -2.42 1.51 8.99
C LYS A 105 -3.89 1.97 8.97
N ARG A 106 -4.75 1.21 8.31
CA ARG A 106 -6.19 1.47 8.28
C ARG A 106 -6.83 1.33 9.68
N GLU A 107 -6.46 0.32 10.43
CA GLU A 107 -6.94 0.11 11.80
C GLU A 107 -6.50 1.23 12.73
N GLU A 108 -5.23 1.67 12.63
CA GLU A 108 -4.71 2.81 13.38
C GLU A 108 -5.50 4.10 13.09
N LEU A 109 -5.79 4.38 11.82
CA LEU A 109 -6.59 5.54 11.43
C LEU A 109 -8.03 5.46 11.93
N LEU A 110 -8.66 4.27 11.87
CA LEU A 110 -10.00 4.05 12.41
C LEU A 110 -10.05 4.21 13.94
N SER A 111 -9.02 3.76 14.64
CA SER A 111 -8.94 3.91 16.10
C SER A 111 -8.64 5.34 16.52
N ALA A 112 -7.86 6.08 15.73
CA ALA A 112 -7.54 7.49 15.96
C ALA A 112 -8.69 8.44 15.64
N ALA A 113 -9.69 7.99 14.87
CA ALA A 113 -10.84 8.82 14.51
C ALA A 113 -11.66 9.22 15.74
N GLN A 114 -11.58 10.50 16.14
CA GLN A 114 -12.18 11.04 17.36
C GLN A 114 -13.71 11.16 17.29
N THR A 115 -14.28 11.24 16.09
CA THR A 115 -15.71 11.44 15.90
C THR A 115 -16.36 10.25 15.20
N GLN A 116 -17.59 9.93 15.57
CA GLN A 116 -18.38 8.90 14.90
C GLN A 116 -18.60 9.22 13.41
N VAL A 117 -18.77 10.51 13.08
CA VAL A 117 -18.93 10.97 11.69
C VAL A 117 -17.66 10.74 10.88
N GLY A 118 -16.49 11.10 11.42
CA GLY A 118 -15.20 10.84 10.76
C GLY A 118 -14.98 9.36 10.51
N ARG A 119 -15.30 8.52 11.50
CA ARG A 119 -15.21 7.06 11.36
C ARG A 119 -16.16 6.52 10.30
N ALA A 120 -17.41 6.99 10.27
CA ALA A 120 -18.39 6.58 9.26
C ALA A 120 -17.96 7.00 7.84
N ARG A 121 -17.43 8.21 7.66
CA ARG A 121 -16.88 8.67 6.37
C ARG A 121 -15.73 7.80 5.90
N PHE A 122 -14.80 7.47 6.80
CA PHE A 122 -13.68 6.61 6.45
C PHE A 122 -14.12 5.19 6.04
N ILE A 123 -15.11 4.63 6.73
CA ILE A 123 -15.69 3.32 6.38
C ILE A 123 -16.39 3.41 5.02
N ALA A 124 -17.18 4.47 4.77
CA ALA A 124 -17.87 4.70 3.51
C ALA A 124 -16.89 4.85 2.33
N ALA A 125 -15.77 5.55 2.53
CA ALA A 125 -14.72 5.68 1.52
C ALA A 125 -14.07 4.35 1.13
N ALA A 126 -14.09 3.35 2.01
CA ALA A 126 -13.58 2.00 1.74
C ALA A 126 -14.67 1.02 1.26
N ALA A 127 -15.90 1.48 1.06
CA ALA A 127 -16.99 0.65 0.55
C ALA A 127 -16.74 0.23 -0.91
N PRO A 128 -17.27 -0.91 -1.37
CA PRO A 128 -17.17 -1.31 -2.76
C PRO A 128 -17.67 -0.18 -3.67
N HIS A 129 -16.93 0.06 -4.76
CA HIS A 129 -17.23 1.07 -5.79
C HIS A 129 -17.11 2.55 -5.37
N SER A 130 -16.86 2.87 -4.09
CA SER A 130 -16.74 4.25 -3.61
C SER A 130 -15.62 5.06 -4.29
N GLY A 131 -14.56 4.37 -4.73
CA GLY A 131 -13.40 4.96 -5.39
C GLY A 131 -13.29 4.70 -6.89
N ASP A 132 -14.31 4.15 -7.54
CA ASP A 132 -14.23 3.73 -8.95
C ASP A 132 -13.93 4.92 -9.88
N PHE A 133 -14.40 6.13 -9.54
CA PHE A 133 -14.09 7.34 -10.28
C PHE A 133 -12.58 7.67 -10.36
N LEU A 134 -11.80 7.25 -9.37
CA LEU A 134 -10.34 7.42 -9.36
C LEU A 134 -9.62 6.48 -10.35
N HIS A 135 -10.30 5.43 -10.79
CA HIS A 135 -9.80 4.48 -11.78
C HIS A 135 -10.35 4.77 -13.18
N ALA A 136 -11.31 5.70 -13.30
CA ALA A 136 -11.86 6.08 -14.59
C ALA A 136 -10.79 6.76 -15.46
N VAL A 137 -10.63 6.27 -16.69
CA VAL A 137 -9.75 6.91 -17.67
C VAL A 137 -10.39 8.22 -18.13
N PRO A 138 -9.73 9.39 -17.96
CA PRO A 138 -10.27 10.65 -18.44
C PRO A 138 -10.38 10.64 -19.97
N CYS A 139 -11.58 10.59 -20.48
CA CYS A 139 -11.85 10.59 -21.91
C CYS A 139 -12.96 11.58 -22.24
N SER A 140 -12.64 12.59 -23.07
CA SER A 140 -13.62 13.62 -23.47
C SER A 140 -14.73 13.09 -24.37
N SER A 141 -14.46 12.02 -25.15
CA SER A 141 -15.45 11.45 -26.08
C SER A 141 -16.57 10.67 -25.40
N ILE A 142 -16.37 10.23 -24.16
CA ILE A 142 -17.37 9.52 -23.35
C ILE A 142 -17.69 10.27 -22.04
N GLU A 143 -17.34 11.56 -21.99
CA GLU A 143 -17.64 12.47 -20.88
C GLU A 143 -17.09 12.04 -19.51
N THR A 144 -16.05 11.20 -19.47
CA THR A 144 -15.39 10.79 -18.21
C THR A 144 -14.29 11.75 -17.79
N ARG A 145 -14.04 12.83 -18.55
CA ARG A 145 -13.09 13.88 -18.17
C ARG A 145 -13.74 14.78 -17.12
N LEU A 146 -13.21 14.76 -15.91
CA LEU A 146 -13.59 15.70 -14.86
C LEU A 146 -12.96 17.06 -15.13
N ASP A 147 -13.69 18.14 -14.87
CA ASP A 147 -13.14 19.48 -14.82
C ASP A 147 -12.37 19.73 -13.52
N ASP A 148 -11.74 20.91 -13.39
CA ASP A 148 -10.92 21.24 -12.22
C ASP A 148 -11.73 21.33 -10.90
N MET A 149 -13.06 21.48 -10.99
CA MET A 149 -13.96 21.55 -9.82
C MET A 149 -14.50 20.18 -9.39
N SER A 150 -14.66 19.26 -10.32
CA SER A 150 -15.25 17.94 -10.06
C SER A 150 -14.48 17.12 -8.99
N PRO A 151 -13.15 17.09 -8.98
CA PRO A 151 -12.40 16.38 -7.93
C PRO A 151 -12.59 16.97 -6.53
N ARG A 152 -12.86 18.28 -6.43
CA ARG A 152 -13.09 18.96 -5.14
C ARG A 152 -14.42 18.56 -4.50
N ILE A 153 -15.40 18.19 -5.31
CA ILE A 153 -16.73 17.76 -4.84
C ILE A 153 -16.70 16.27 -4.44
N ALA A 154 -15.87 15.47 -5.12
CA ALA A 154 -15.81 14.03 -4.93
C ALA A 154 -14.94 13.57 -3.73
N ILE A 155 -14.14 14.45 -3.16
CA ILE A 155 -13.25 14.20 -2.02
C ILE A 155 -13.79 14.88 -0.75
#